data_d0b796b2fa7a4b1017e7be378a8cd07a
#
_entry.id   d0b796b2fa7a4b1017e7be378a8cd07a
#
_cell.length_a   1.000
_cell.length_b   1.000
_cell.length_c   1.000
_cell.angle_alpha   90.00
_cell.angle_beta   90.00
_cell.angle_gamma   90.00
#
_symmetry.space_group_name_H-M   'P 1'
#
loop_
_entity.id
_entity.type
_entity.pdbx_description
1 polymer ?
#
loop_
_entity_poly.entity_id
_entity_poly.type
_entity_poly.pdbx_seq_one_letter_code
_entity_poly.pdbx_strand_id
1 'polypeptide(L)'
;MILGLDVQLQVALRALEEVVAPALGSAERHVVEQLHLAIATIGFVKTRLPDARRYARMELAAYVTLAEQSLARAGSADTLAAALEGAKAVMASAEADTAGIEDACRALRDEVTALGSRCTDPAVRRDLDALVLDHGAAMAAQARQWTSPFGFELKPEDLPPPAW
;
A
#
# COMPACT_ATOMS: atom_id res chain seq x y z
N MET A 1 16.14 2.56 28.92
CA MET A 1 14.80 2.32 28.38
C MET A 1 14.70 3.03 27.05
N ILE A 2 14.50 2.30 25.94
CA ILE A 2 14.36 2.90 24.62
C ILE A 2 12.91 3.34 24.48
N LEU A 3 12.68 4.63 24.14
CA LEU A 3 11.35 5.14 23.84
C LEU A 3 10.77 4.43 22.62
N GLY A 4 9.49 4.05 22.66
CA GLY A 4 8.80 3.49 21.51
C GLY A 4 8.78 4.46 20.32
N LEU A 5 8.70 3.94 19.09
CA LEU A 5 8.70 4.74 17.86
C LEU A 5 7.57 5.79 17.85
N ASP A 6 6.40 5.44 18.37
CA ASP A 6 5.26 6.38 18.50
C ASP A 6 5.61 7.61 19.32
N VAL A 7 6.27 7.40 20.48
CA VAL A 7 6.71 8.50 21.36
C VAL A 7 7.78 9.35 20.69
N GLN A 8 8.71 8.75 19.95
CA GLN A 8 9.75 9.49 19.23
C GLN A 8 9.14 10.37 18.13
N LEU A 9 8.18 9.83 17.35
CA LEU A 9 7.45 10.60 16.34
C LEU A 9 6.63 11.74 16.99
N GLN A 10 5.99 11.49 18.14
CA GLN A 10 5.28 12.54 18.87
C GLN A 10 6.20 13.66 19.36
N VAL A 11 7.40 13.33 19.83
CA VAL A 11 8.41 14.33 20.24
C VAL A 11 8.86 15.16 19.03
N ALA A 12 9.10 14.51 17.90
CA ALA A 12 9.48 15.21 16.67
C ALA A 12 8.37 16.17 16.19
N LEU A 13 7.11 15.71 16.19
CA LEU A 13 5.96 16.56 15.82
C LEU A 13 5.85 17.78 16.72
N ARG A 14 5.90 17.61 18.05
CA ARG A 14 5.85 18.74 18.98
C ARG A 14 6.98 19.73 18.76
N ALA A 15 8.21 19.25 18.53
CA ALA A 15 9.33 20.13 18.27
C ALA A 15 9.10 20.97 17.00
N LEU A 16 8.54 20.37 15.94
CA LEU A 16 8.23 21.07 14.70
C LEU A 16 7.07 22.08 14.88
N GLU A 17 6.00 21.69 15.55
CA GLU A 17 4.79 22.49 15.72
C GLU A 17 4.97 23.62 16.76
N GLU A 18 5.57 23.30 17.91
CA GLU A 18 5.63 24.22 19.06
C GLU A 18 6.89 25.10 19.07
N VAL A 19 7.97 24.69 18.40
CA VAL A 19 9.26 25.41 18.41
C VAL A 19 9.63 25.93 17.03
N VAL A 20 9.67 25.05 16.02
CA VAL A 20 10.18 25.43 14.69
C VAL A 20 9.19 26.29 13.94
N ALA A 21 7.92 25.90 13.88
CA ALA A 21 6.89 26.64 13.15
C ALA A 21 6.73 28.09 13.66
N PRO A 22 6.65 28.36 14.98
CA PRO A 22 6.58 29.72 15.47
C PRO A 22 7.86 30.54 15.21
N ALA A 23 9.04 29.88 15.18
CA ALA A 23 10.31 30.56 14.96
C ALA A 23 10.51 31.00 13.50
N LEU A 24 9.77 30.43 12.54
CA LEU A 24 9.87 30.81 11.12
C LEU A 24 9.28 32.20 10.84
N GLY A 25 8.36 32.70 11.66
CA GLY A 25 7.82 34.08 11.65
C GLY A 25 7.63 34.68 10.23
N SER A 26 8.62 35.43 9.75
CA SER A 26 8.64 36.10 8.45
C SER A 26 9.36 35.31 7.35
N ALA A 27 9.56 33.98 7.53
CA ALA A 27 10.20 33.17 6.51
C ALA A 27 9.41 33.17 5.19
N GLU A 28 10.08 32.88 4.08
CA GLU A 28 9.44 32.78 2.78
C GLU A 28 8.35 31.71 2.78
N ARG A 29 7.26 32.00 2.10
CA ARG A 29 6.03 31.16 2.07
C ARG A 29 6.33 29.70 1.77
N HIS A 30 7.22 29.43 0.81
CA HIS A 30 7.55 28.05 0.42
C HIS A 30 8.23 27.27 1.56
N VAL A 31 9.01 27.92 2.43
CA VAL A 31 9.65 27.28 3.59
C VAL A 31 8.59 26.84 4.61
N VAL A 32 7.61 27.71 4.86
CA VAL A 32 6.49 27.41 5.76
C VAL A 32 5.65 26.28 5.21
N GLU A 33 5.37 26.27 3.90
CA GLU A 33 4.63 25.19 3.23
C GLU A 33 5.37 23.85 3.33
N GLN A 34 6.70 23.82 3.15
CA GLN A 34 7.51 22.61 3.31
C GLN A 34 7.51 22.09 4.74
N LEU A 35 7.54 22.98 5.73
CA LEU A 35 7.43 22.56 7.13
C LEU A 35 6.07 21.94 7.42
N HIS A 36 4.97 22.55 6.97
CA HIS A 36 3.64 21.99 7.16
C HIS A 36 3.49 20.61 6.48
N LEU A 37 4.07 20.44 5.29
CA LEU A 37 4.10 19.16 4.61
C LEU A 37 4.88 18.10 5.40
N ALA A 38 6.02 18.47 5.97
CA ALA A 38 6.82 17.57 6.83
C ALA A 38 6.04 17.15 8.09
N ILE A 39 5.38 18.10 8.77
CA ILE A 39 4.53 17.84 9.94
C ILE A 39 3.38 16.88 9.55
N ALA A 40 2.67 17.16 8.45
CA ALA A 40 1.58 16.31 7.97
C ALA A 40 2.08 14.89 7.65
N THR A 41 3.25 14.76 7.01
CA THR A 41 3.85 13.48 6.66
C THR A 41 4.22 12.68 7.91
N ILE A 42 4.86 13.29 8.91
CA ILE A 42 5.22 12.60 10.16
C ILE A 42 3.95 12.20 10.93
N GLY A 43 2.94 13.05 10.97
CA GLY A 43 1.64 12.76 11.58
C GLY A 43 0.94 11.57 10.91
N PHE A 44 0.96 11.52 9.58
CA PHE A 44 0.46 10.40 8.82
C PHE A 44 1.20 9.09 9.14
N VAL A 45 2.55 9.11 9.09
CA VAL A 45 3.37 7.94 9.42
C VAL A 45 3.06 7.45 10.83
N LYS A 46 3.00 8.35 11.82
CA LYS A 46 2.64 8.01 13.20
C LYS A 46 1.29 7.31 13.28
N THR A 47 0.27 7.83 12.57
CA THR A 47 -1.08 7.26 12.56
C THR A 47 -1.14 5.87 11.91
N ARG A 48 -0.36 5.65 10.83
CA ARG A 48 -0.40 4.41 10.03
C ARG A 48 0.63 3.35 10.44
N LEU A 49 1.67 3.74 11.16
CA LEU A 49 2.73 2.81 11.56
C LEU A 49 2.23 1.53 12.27
N PRO A 50 1.24 1.58 13.19
CA PRO A 50 0.70 0.38 13.83
C PRO A 50 0.05 -0.61 12.85
N ASP A 51 -0.49 -0.11 11.75
CA ASP A 51 -1.23 -0.90 10.76
C ASP A 51 -0.44 -1.22 9.49
N ALA A 52 0.79 -0.70 9.35
CA ALA A 52 1.57 -0.82 8.11
C ALA A 52 1.73 -2.28 7.65
N ARG A 53 2.06 -3.20 8.57
CA ARG A 53 2.19 -4.62 8.25
C ARG A 53 0.85 -5.27 7.89
N ARG A 54 -0.24 -4.86 8.54
CA ARG A 54 -1.58 -5.37 8.24
C ARG A 54 -2.02 -4.94 6.85
N TYR A 55 -1.78 -3.67 6.51
CA TYR A 55 -2.05 -3.13 5.19
C TYR A 55 -1.27 -3.90 4.11
N ALA A 56 0.04 -4.08 4.28
CA ALA A 56 0.85 -4.85 3.33
C ALA A 56 0.36 -6.30 3.18
N ARG A 57 -0.06 -6.95 4.26
CA ARG A 57 -0.64 -8.31 4.20
C ARG A 57 -1.99 -8.34 3.48
N MET A 58 -2.82 -7.33 3.66
CA MET A 58 -4.08 -7.19 2.93
C MET A 58 -3.82 -7.05 1.42
N GLU A 59 -2.86 -6.21 1.03
CA GLU A 59 -2.45 -6.07 -0.38
C GLU A 59 -1.95 -7.41 -0.94
N LEU A 60 -1.08 -8.12 -0.21
CA LEU A 60 -0.57 -9.42 -0.65
C LEU A 60 -1.70 -10.44 -0.82
N ALA A 61 -2.67 -10.48 0.10
CA ALA A 61 -3.84 -11.36 -0.03
C ALA A 61 -4.67 -11.05 -1.29
N ALA A 62 -4.84 -9.77 -1.61
CA ALA A 62 -5.54 -9.36 -2.82
C ALA A 62 -4.78 -9.77 -4.09
N TYR A 63 -3.44 -9.60 -4.12
CA TYR A 63 -2.62 -10.08 -5.25
C TYR A 63 -2.59 -11.60 -5.37
N VAL A 64 -2.58 -12.35 -4.27
CA VAL A 64 -2.72 -13.81 -4.28
C VAL A 64 -4.03 -14.21 -4.95
N THR A 65 -5.14 -13.58 -4.56
CA THR A 65 -6.45 -13.84 -5.16
C THR A 65 -6.46 -13.52 -6.66
N LEU A 66 -5.88 -12.39 -7.07
CA LEU A 66 -5.75 -12.02 -8.49
C LEU A 66 -4.93 -13.05 -9.27
N ALA A 67 -3.80 -13.50 -8.72
CA ALA A 67 -2.93 -14.50 -9.35
C ALA A 67 -3.64 -15.86 -9.51
N GLU A 68 -4.35 -16.32 -8.49
CA GLU A 68 -5.15 -17.56 -8.53
C GLU A 68 -6.24 -17.50 -9.61
N GLN A 69 -6.97 -16.38 -9.67
CA GLN A 69 -8.00 -16.17 -10.68
C GLN A 69 -7.40 -16.09 -12.09
N SER A 70 -6.25 -15.43 -12.23
CA SER A 70 -5.54 -15.30 -13.51
C SER A 70 -5.05 -16.66 -14.02
N LEU A 71 -4.49 -17.51 -13.15
CA LEU A 71 -4.11 -18.88 -13.48
C LEU A 71 -5.30 -19.72 -13.92
N ALA A 72 -6.43 -19.60 -13.22
CA ALA A 72 -7.67 -20.33 -13.56
C ALA A 72 -8.21 -19.93 -14.95
N ARG A 73 -7.97 -18.72 -15.44
CA ARG A 73 -8.38 -18.26 -16.77
C ARG A 73 -7.39 -18.64 -17.87
N ALA A 74 -6.10 -18.55 -17.59
CA ALA A 74 -5.04 -18.79 -18.58
C ALA A 74 -4.67 -20.27 -18.74
N GLY A 75 -5.05 -21.13 -17.81
CA GLY A 75 -4.77 -22.57 -17.78
C GLY A 75 -3.41 -22.91 -17.20
N SER A 76 -2.31 -22.44 -17.76
CA SER A 76 -0.94 -22.69 -17.23
C SER A 76 -0.05 -21.47 -17.41
N ALA A 77 0.69 -21.12 -16.36
CA ALA A 77 1.74 -20.10 -16.36
C ALA A 77 2.71 -20.43 -15.24
N ASP A 78 3.75 -21.21 -15.54
CA ASP A 78 4.66 -21.77 -14.53
C ASP A 78 5.34 -20.71 -13.68
N THR A 79 5.72 -19.57 -14.28
CA THR A 79 6.35 -18.45 -13.54
C THR A 79 5.39 -17.79 -12.57
N LEU A 80 4.13 -17.56 -12.96
CA LEU A 80 3.11 -17.03 -12.06
C LEU A 80 2.76 -18.03 -10.96
N ALA A 81 2.70 -19.33 -11.27
CA ALA A 81 2.46 -20.38 -10.27
C ALA A 81 3.59 -20.42 -9.23
N ALA A 82 4.86 -20.33 -9.65
CA ALA A 82 6.00 -20.27 -8.75
C ALA A 82 5.98 -19.00 -7.87
N ALA A 83 5.67 -17.84 -8.44
CA ALA A 83 5.52 -16.60 -7.68
C ALA A 83 4.37 -16.67 -6.67
N LEU A 84 3.25 -17.31 -7.03
CA LEU A 84 2.11 -17.53 -6.16
C LEU A 84 2.45 -18.41 -4.96
N GLU A 85 3.18 -19.51 -5.16
CA GLU A 85 3.62 -20.34 -4.05
C GLU A 85 4.60 -19.61 -3.13
N GLY A 86 5.53 -18.81 -3.69
CA GLY A 86 6.39 -17.92 -2.90
C GLY A 86 5.60 -16.93 -2.05
N ALA A 87 4.60 -16.28 -2.65
CA ALA A 87 3.73 -15.33 -1.96
C ALA A 87 2.90 -15.98 -0.83
N LYS A 88 2.37 -17.19 -1.06
CA LYS A 88 1.67 -17.97 -0.03
C LYS A 88 2.60 -18.34 1.14
N ALA A 89 3.85 -18.70 0.84
CA ALA A 89 4.84 -18.97 1.88
C ALA A 89 5.14 -17.73 2.73
N VAL A 90 5.27 -16.54 2.10
CA VAL A 90 5.42 -15.25 2.81
C VAL A 90 4.18 -14.97 3.66
N MET A 91 2.97 -15.18 3.14
CA MET A 91 1.72 -15.00 3.90
C MET A 91 1.65 -15.94 5.13
N ALA A 92 2.10 -17.17 5.00
CA ALA A 92 2.11 -18.14 6.09
C ALA A 92 3.17 -17.84 7.16
N SER A 93 4.21 -17.08 6.80
CA SER A 93 5.30 -16.74 7.72
C SER A 93 4.88 -15.67 8.72
N ALA A 94 5.00 -15.96 10.00
CA ALA A 94 4.87 -14.98 11.07
C ALA A 94 6.03 -13.98 11.10
N GLU A 95 7.21 -14.40 10.62
CA GLU A 95 8.46 -13.64 10.63
C GLU A 95 8.64 -12.73 9.39
N ALA A 96 7.78 -12.85 8.36
CA ALA A 96 7.87 -12.01 7.17
C ALA A 96 7.76 -10.54 7.57
N ASP A 97 8.77 -9.75 7.23
CA ASP A 97 8.76 -8.30 7.40
C ASP A 97 7.96 -7.59 6.28
N THR A 98 7.74 -6.31 6.45
CA THR A 98 6.98 -5.51 5.47
C THR A 98 7.66 -5.50 4.11
N ALA A 99 9.00 -5.44 4.06
CA ALA A 99 9.75 -5.44 2.80
C ALA A 99 9.56 -6.76 2.04
N GLY A 100 9.66 -7.92 2.72
CA GLY A 100 9.43 -9.22 2.09
C GLY A 100 7.98 -9.39 1.59
N ILE A 101 7.00 -8.82 2.31
CA ILE A 101 5.60 -8.82 1.87
C ILE A 101 5.43 -7.95 0.61
N GLU A 102 6.03 -6.77 0.56
CA GLU A 102 5.99 -5.86 -0.59
C GLU A 102 6.70 -6.45 -1.81
N ASP A 103 7.82 -7.15 -1.61
CA ASP A 103 8.52 -7.86 -2.68
C ASP A 103 7.67 -8.98 -3.29
N ALA A 104 6.95 -9.74 -2.46
CA ALA A 104 6.01 -10.74 -2.92
C ALA A 104 4.83 -10.14 -3.72
N CYS A 105 4.29 -8.99 -3.27
CA CYS A 105 3.28 -8.24 -4.04
C CYS A 105 3.81 -7.82 -5.41
N ARG A 106 5.04 -7.31 -5.45
CA ARG A 106 5.70 -6.87 -6.69
C ARG A 106 5.89 -8.03 -7.66
N ALA A 107 6.39 -9.17 -7.17
CA ALA A 107 6.58 -10.38 -7.97
C ALA A 107 5.26 -10.86 -8.60
N LEU A 108 4.17 -10.94 -7.83
CA LEU A 108 2.86 -11.32 -8.35
C LEU A 108 2.33 -10.34 -9.40
N ARG A 109 2.44 -9.04 -9.14
CA ARG A 109 2.02 -8.00 -10.09
C ARG A 109 2.77 -8.11 -11.41
N ASP A 110 4.09 -8.30 -11.35
CA ASP A 110 4.94 -8.37 -12.54
C ASP A 110 4.61 -9.63 -13.36
N GLU A 111 4.36 -10.77 -12.71
CA GLU A 111 3.98 -12.01 -13.39
C GLU A 111 2.56 -11.97 -13.99
N VAL A 112 1.58 -11.37 -13.29
CA VAL A 112 0.23 -11.16 -13.85
C VAL A 112 0.30 -10.25 -15.07
N THR A 113 1.09 -9.18 -15.01
CA THR A 113 1.31 -8.27 -16.16
C THR A 113 1.97 -8.99 -17.32
N ALA A 114 2.99 -9.81 -17.06
CA ALA A 114 3.67 -10.60 -18.07
C ALA A 114 2.74 -11.66 -18.69
N LEU A 115 1.87 -12.29 -17.90
CA LEU A 115 0.87 -13.23 -18.40
C LEU A 115 -0.11 -12.54 -19.38
N GLY A 116 -0.67 -11.39 -19.02
CA GLY A 116 -1.54 -10.60 -19.88
C GLY A 116 -0.86 -10.19 -21.19
N SER A 117 0.42 -9.78 -21.11
CA SER A 117 1.21 -9.38 -22.30
C SER A 117 1.50 -10.54 -23.25
N ARG A 118 1.67 -11.76 -22.74
CA ARG A 118 1.93 -12.98 -23.54
C ARG A 118 0.66 -13.66 -24.04
N CYS A 119 -0.52 -13.31 -23.47
CA CYS A 119 -1.78 -13.94 -23.85
C CYS A 119 -2.16 -13.58 -25.30
N THR A 120 -2.28 -14.60 -26.16
CA THR A 120 -2.64 -14.45 -27.58
C THR A 120 -4.13 -14.69 -27.84
N ASP A 121 -4.83 -15.38 -26.93
CA ASP A 121 -6.29 -15.59 -27.03
C ASP A 121 -7.04 -14.31 -26.62
N PRO A 122 -7.80 -13.69 -27.54
CA PRO A 122 -8.50 -12.43 -27.23
C PRO A 122 -9.62 -12.56 -26.18
N ALA A 123 -10.19 -13.75 -25.99
CA ALA A 123 -11.23 -13.98 -24.98
C ALA A 123 -10.58 -14.08 -23.61
N VAL A 124 -9.55 -14.91 -23.45
CA VAL A 124 -8.78 -15.04 -22.22
C VAL A 124 -8.17 -13.69 -21.82
N ARG A 125 -7.62 -12.95 -22.79
CA ARG A 125 -7.05 -11.63 -22.53
C ARG A 125 -8.07 -10.64 -21.96
N ARG A 126 -9.28 -10.57 -22.52
CA ARG A 126 -10.36 -9.73 -21.99
C ARG A 126 -10.74 -10.10 -20.56
N ASP A 127 -10.77 -11.40 -20.27
CA ASP A 127 -11.08 -11.89 -18.91
C ASP A 127 -9.97 -11.48 -17.93
N LEU A 128 -8.68 -11.59 -18.32
CA LEU A 128 -7.55 -11.13 -17.50
C LEU A 128 -7.58 -9.62 -17.29
N ASP A 129 -7.86 -8.84 -18.34
CA ASP A 129 -7.95 -7.38 -18.24
C ASP A 129 -9.09 -6.98 -17.28
N ALA A 130 -10.25 -7.66 -17.32
CA ALA A 130 -11.35 -7.42 -16.40
C ALA A 130 -10.95 -7.71 -14.94
N LEU A 131 -10.27 -8.83 -14.67
CA LEU A 131 -9.77 -9.18 -13.33
C LEU A 131 -8.79 -8.11 -12.80
N VAL A 132 -7.89 -7.63 -13.63
CA VAL A 132 -6.92 -6.58 -13.26
C VAL A 132 -7.63 -5.26 -12.96
N LEU A 133 -8.63 -4.88 -13.75
CA LEU A 133 -9.41 -3.66 -13.54
C LEU A 133 -10.22 -3.72 -12.23
N ASP A 134 -10.90 -4.83 -11.97
CA ASP A 134 -11.68 -5.04 -10.74
C ASP A 134 -10.77 -5.02 -9.50
N HIS A 135 -9.64 -5.72 -9.57
CA HIS A 135 -8.62 -5.67 -8.52
C HIS A 135 -8.11 -4.24 -8.30
N GLY A 136 -7.75 -3.54 -9.39
CA GLY A 136 -7.26 -2.16 -9.34
C GLY A 136 -8.27 -1.20 -8.71
N ALA A 137 -9.55 -1.32 -9.04
CA ALA A 137 -10.61 -0.52 -8.45
C ALA A 137 -10.76 -0.77 -6.95
N ALA A 138 -10.75 -2.04 -6.52
CA ALA A 138 -10.82 -2.40 -5.10
C ALA A 138 -9.60 -1.89 -4.32
N MET A 139 -8.40 -2.07 -4.85
CA MET A 139 -7.16 -1.61 -4.21
C MET A 139 -7.07 -0.08 -4.18
N ALA A 140 -7.53 0.62 -5.21
CA ALA A 140 -7.61 2.08 -5.21
C ALA A 140 -8.51 2.61 -4.09
N ALA A 141 -9.66 1.96 -3.84
CA ALA A 141 -10.54 2.33 -2.74
C ALA A 141 -9.87 2.13 -1.37
N GLN A 142 -9.15 1.03 -1.16
CA GLN A 142 -8.38 0.78 0.07
C GLN A 142 -7.19 1.76 0.22
N ALA A 143 -6.50 2.10 -0.88
CA ALA A 143 -5.43 3.09 -0.87
C ALA A 143 -5.94 4.48 -0.50
N ARG A 144 -7.12 4.90 -1.00
CA ARG A 144 -7.77 6.15 -0.59
C ARG A 144 -8.13 6.13 0.90
N GLN A 145 -8.64 5.02 1.42
CA GLN A 145 -8.89 4.84 2.85
C GLN A 145 -7.60 4.91 3.66
N TRP A 146 -6.51 4.31 3.17
CA TRP A 146 -5.20 4.37 3.80
C TRP A 146 -4.68 5.81 3.91
N THR A 147 -4.82 6.60 2.85
CA THR A 147 -4.33 7.98 2.78
C THR A 147 -5.31 9.02 3.34
N SER A 148 -6.53 8.62 3.73
CA SER A 148 -7.57 9.55 4.22
C SER A 148 -7.12 10.48 5.36
N PRO A 149 -6.20 10.09 6.31
CA PRO A 149 -5.71 10.99 7.34
C PRO A 149 -4.89 12.19 6.84
N PHE A 150 -4.45 12.19 5.58
CA PHE A 150 -3.87 13.41 4.97
C PHE A 150 -4.89 14.53 4.74
N GLY A 151 -6.20 14.22 4.79
CA GLY A 151 -7.26 15.21 4.61
C GLY A 151 -7.54 15.58 3.15
N PHE A 152 -7.00 14.84 2.16
CA PHE A 152 -7.28 15.06 0.75
C PHE A 152 -8.58 14.41 0.27
N GLU A 153 -9.13 13.48 1.05
CA GLU A 153 -10.39 12.82 0.73
C GLU A 153 -11.58 13.73 1.07
N LEU A 154 -12.39 14.08 0.06
CA LEU A 154 -13.53 14.98 0.22
C LEU A 154 -14.70 14.35 0.95
N LYS A 155 -14.85 13.02 0.82
CA LYS A 155 -15.94 12.25 1.42
C LYS A 155 -15.40 10.95 2.00
N PRO A 156 -14.67 11.01 3.12
CA PRO A 156 -14.10 9.82 3.73
C PRO A 156 -15.17 8.81 4.19
N GLU A 157 -16.40 9.28 4.43
CA GLU A 157 -17.55 8.44 4.78
C GLU A 157 -18.05 7.53 3.63
N ASP A 158 -17.75 7.90 2.37
CA ASP A 158 -18.11 7.10 1.19
C ASP A 158 -17.07 5.99 0.90
N LEU A 159 -15.93 5.98 1.62
CA LEU A 159 -14.92 4.97 1.44
C LEU A 159 -15.32 3.65 2.13
N PRO A 160 -14.92 2.49 1.57
CA PRO A 160 -15.14 1.22 2.25
C PRO A 160 -14.40 1.20 3.59
N PRO A 161 -14.87 0.41 4.57
CA PRO A 161 -14.14 0.24 5.81
C PRO A 161 -12.74 -0.32 5.56
N PRO A 162 -11.75 -0.04 6.44
CA PRO A 162 -10.43 -0.63 6.35
C PRO A 162 -10.49 -2.16 6.30
N ALA A 163 -9.79 -2.75 5.34
CA ALA A 163 -9.70 -4.20 5.18
C ALA A 163 -8.44 -4.81 5.86
N TRP A 164 -7.65 -4.00 6.57
CA TRP A 164 -6.43 -4.38 7.29
C TRP A 164 -6.59 -4.45 8.80
#